data_b59135cd7af56912d51d59de811a86dd
#
_entry.id   b59135cd7af56912d51d59de811a86dd
#
_cell.length_a   1.000
_cell.length_b   1.000
_cell.length_c   1.000
_cell.angle_alpha   90.00
_cell.angle_beta   90.00
_cell.angle_gamma   90.00
#
_symmetry.space_group_name_H-M   'P 1'
#
loop_
_entity.id
_entity.type
_entity.pdbx_description
1 polymer ?
#
loop_
_entity_poly.entity_id
_entity_poly.type
_entity_poly.pdbx_seq_one_letter_code
_entity_poly.pdbx_strand_id
1 'polypeptide(L)'
;MKWKFFFLFFFLIYPTFLYSHLNHYNKIKSIEMDILRNGKKIGYSKYNMIAKNDFFIVKNETNFVAKIIGLNLLSIDSSSTETYKNGKLVKYKSRTIQNKKTKYNDLSVNEKNKIFNIKGSSFSGIAPYNALIGNWWNHNILQSEIIISPLSGSLKFQEVYFLSNEILKIEKKIYDTSRFKIVMKKQKDDKKKEEFNVWLDEKSKIILKVSYSKLGNWEYIVKNIEKFN
;
A
#
# COMPACT_ATOMS: atom_id res chain seq x y z
N MET A 1 58.25 9.34 35.91
CA MET A 1 57.87 8.42 34.81
C MET A 1 56.35 8.40 34.74
N LYS A 2 55.73 9.16 33.79
CA LYS A 2 54.28 9.34 33.68
C LYS A 2 53.77 8.36 32.63
N TRP A 3 52.99 7.36 33.02
CA TRP A 3 52.36 6.35 32.15
C TRP A 3 51.07 6.97 31.59
N LYS A 4 51.02 7.24 30.29
CA LYS A 4 49.81 7.66 29.57
C LYS A 4 49.05 6.42 29.17
N PHE A 5 47.89 6.18 29.80
CA PHE A 5 46.91 5.17 29.37
C PHE A 5 46.24 5.68 28.10
N PHE A 6 46.48 5.00 26.98
CA PHE A 6 45.79 5.25 25.71
C PHE A 6 44.56 4.35 25.68
N PHE A 7 43.37 4.92 25.96
CA PHE A 7 42.08 4.20 25.86
C PHE A 7 41.73 4.11 24.36
N LEU A 8 41.94 2.93 23.76
CA LEU A 8 41.55 2.63 22.41
C LEU A 8 40.03 2.28 22.45
N PHE A 9 39.21 3.25 22.09
CA PHE A 9 37.74 3.07 21.96
C PHE A 9 37.46 2.25 20.69
N PHE A 10 37.32 0.95 20.83
CA PHE A 10 36.90 0.07 19.74
C PHE A 10 35.41 0.32 19.46
N PHE A 11 35.12 1.15 18.47
CA PHE A 11 33.78 1.29 17.90
C PHE A 11 33.43 -0.05 17.23
N LEU A 12 32.70 -0.93 17.92
CA LEU A 12 32.04 -2.07 17.34
C LEU A 12 30.93 -1.55 16.41
N ILE A 13 31.28 -1.38 15.13
CA ILE A 13 30.31 -1.16 14.06
C ILE A 13 29.58 -2.50 13.89
N TYR A 14 28.47 -2.67 14.61
CA TYR A 14 27.55 -3.76 14.32
C TYR A 14 26.95 -3.48 12.95
N PRO A 15 27.10 -4.37 11.95
CA PRO A 15 26.37 -4.24 10.70
C PRO A 15 24.88 -4.34 11.05
N THR A 16 24.17 -3.23 11.03
CA THR A 16 22.72 -3.26 11.04
C THR A 16 22.29 -3.91 9.74
N PHE A 17 21.94 -5.19 9.82
CA PHE A 17 21.26 -5.85 8.73
C PHE A 17 19.95 -5.08 8.49
N LEU A 18 19.94 -4.27 7.44
CA LEU A 18 18.73 -3.67 6.89
C LEU A 18 17.87 -4.83 6.38
N TYR A 19 17.09 -5.43 7.28
CA TYR A 19 16.06 -6.38 6.88
C TYR A 19 15.12 -5.64 5.94
N SER A 20 15.06 -6.11 4.68
CA SER A 20 14.09 -5.60 3.73
C SER A 20 12.70 -5.71 4.36
N HIS A 21 11.97 -4.59 4.44
CA HIS A 21 10.61 -4.52 4.98
C HIS A 21 9.63 -5.50 4.32
N LEU A 22 10.02 -6.09 3.19
CA LEU A 22 9.20 -7.08 2.48
C LEU A 22 9.40 -8.52 2.94
N ASN A 23 10.41 -8.81 3.79
CA ASN A 23 10.75 -10.19 4.16
C ASN A 23 9.59 -10.94 4.83
N HIS A 24 8.72 -10.27 5.60
CA HIS A 24 7.57 -10.93 6.22
C HIS A 24 6.49 -11.32 5.20
N TYR A 25 6.42 -10.65 4.04
CA TYR A 25 5.51 -11.03 2.95
C TYR A 25 6.01 -12.23 2.14
N ASN A 26 7.28 -12.63 2.23
CA ASN A 26 7.81 -13.79 1.51
C ASN A 26 7.11 -15.12 1.87
N LYS A 27 6.48 -15.18 3.04
CA LYS A 27 5.68 -16.32 3.49
C LYS A 27 4.22 -16.25 3.04
N ILE A 28 3.80 -15.15 2.43
CA ILE A 28 2.42 -14.91 2.02
C ILE A 28 2.31 -15.18 0.53
N LYS A 29 1.39 -16.07 0.16
CA LYS A 29 1.06 -16.41 -1.22
C LYS A 29 0.04 -15.46 -1.79
N SER A 30 -1.02 -15.15 -1.00
CA SER A 30 -2.04 -14.19 -1.42
C SER A 30 -2.73 -13.50 -0.24
N ILE A 31 -3.22 -12.28 -0.50
CA ILE A 31 -4.15 -11.55 0.37
C ILE A 31 -5.37 -11.21 -0.47
N GLU A 32 -6.55 -11.64 -0.01
CA GLU A 32 -7.84 -11.31 -0.62
C GLU A 32 -8.63 -10.43 0.34
N MET A 33 -9.17 -9.32 -0.18
CA MET A 33 -10.01 -8.39 0.56
C MET A 33 -11.37 -8.26 -0.09
N ASP A 34 -12.43 -8.34 0.69
CA ASP A 34 -13.77 -7.95 0.25
C ASP A 34 -13.89 -6.44 0.25
N ILE A 35 -14.55 -5.90 -0.76
CA ILE A 35 -14.88 -4.48 -0.87
C ILE A 35 -16.37 -4.33 -0.57
N LEU A 36 -16.67 -3.58 0.49
CA LEU A 36 -18.04 -3.33 0.92
C LEU A 36 -18.39 -1.85 0.74
N ARG A 37 -19.64 -1.60 0.47
CA ARG A 37 -20.24 -0.26 0.51
C ARG A 37 -21.54 -0.30 1.29
N ASN A 38 -21.64 0.53 2.35
CA ASN A 38 -22.76 0.52 3.31
C ASN A 38 -23.05 -0.89 3.83
N GLY A 39 -22.00 -1.64 4.20
CA GLY A 39 -22.09 -3.00 4.72
C GLY A 39 -22.39 -4.10 3.69
N LYS A 40 -22.65 -3.76 2.41
CA LYS A 40 -22.92 -4.74 1.35
C LYS A 40 -21.66 -4.98 0.51
N LYS A 41 -21.30 -6.23 0.30
CA LYS A 41 -20.20 -6.61 -0.60
C LYS A 41 -20.53 -6.19 -2.03
N ILE A 42 -19.61 -5.47 -2.67
CA ILE A 42 -19.73 -4.97 -4.04
C ILE A 42 -18.60 -5.45 -4.95
N GLY A 43 -17.60 -6.12 -4.41
CA GLY A 43 -16.46 -6.62 -5.16
C GLY A 43 -15.33 -7.13 -4.27
N TYR A 44 -14.14 -7.20 -4.85
CA TYR A 44 -12.95 -7.72 -4.19
C TYR A 44 -11.67 -7.04 -4.70
N SER A 45 -10.60 -7.18 -3.92
CA SER A 45 -9.21 -6.93 -4.33
C SER A 45 -8.35 -8.10 -3.91
N LYS A 46 -7.56 -8.67 -4.83
CA LYS A 46 -6.70 -9.82 -4.58
C LYS A 46 -5.25 -9.49 -4.95
N TYR A 47 -4.33 -9.73 -4.03
CA TYR A 47 -2.90 -9.58 -4.21
C TYR A 47 -2.26 -10.96 -4.18
N ASN A 48 -1.58 -11.34 -5.26
CA ASN A 48 -0.81 -12.56 -5.37
C ASN A 48 0.69 -12.22 -5.31
N MET A 49 1.42 -12.83 -4.37
CA MET A 49 2.83 -12.60 -4.13
C MET A 49 3.66 -13.72 -4.73
N ILE A 50 4.75 -13.36 -5.39
CA ILE A 50 5.69 -14.28 -6.03
C ILE A 50 7.10 -13.85 -5.63
N ALA A 51 7.78 -14.69 -4.84
CA ALA A 51 9.19 -14.52 -4.54
C ALA A 51 10.01 -15.36 -5.51
N LYS A 52 10.93 -14.76 -6.26
CA LYS A 52 11.80 -15.45 -7.21
C LYS A 52 13.19 -14.81 -7.23
N ASN A 53 14.19 -15.50 -6.72
CA ASN A 53 15.56 -14.98 -6.57
C ASN A 53 15.56 -13.65 -5.82
N ASP A 54 16.17 -12.60 -6.39
CA ASP A 54 16.24 -11.25 -5.82
C ASP A 54 14.97 -10.40 -6.05
N PHE A 55 13.98 -10.99 -6.71
CA PHE A 55 12.72 -10.29 -7.04
C PHE A 55 11.57 -10.73 -6.17
N PHE A 56 10.78 -9.75 -5.76
CA PHE A 56 9.47 -9.95 -5.17
C PHE A 56 8.44 -9.25 -6.06
N ILE A 57 7.47 -10.01 -6.55
CA ILE A 57 6.47 -9.53 -7.50
C ILE A 57 5.10 -9.62 -6.85
N VAL A 58 4.33 -8.56 -6.90
CA VAL A 58 2.94 -8.53 -6.45
C VAL A 58 2.04 -8.25 -7.64
N LYS A 59 1.13 -9.18 -7.93
CA LYS A 59 0.07 -9.01 -8.93
C LYS A 59 -1.23 -8.71 -8.19
N ASN A 60 -1.87 -7.61 -8.54
CA ASN A 60 -3.17 -7.24 -7.98
C ASN A 60 -4.26 -7.30 -9.06
N GLU A 61 -5.42 -7.78 -8.63
CA GLU A 61 -6.68 -7.71 -9.37
C GLU A 61 -7.73 -7.09 -8.45
N THR A 62 -8.42 -6.05 -8.92
CA THR A 62 -9.48 -5.37 -8.18
C THR A 62 -10.68 -5.21 -9.09
N ASN A 63 -11.82 -5.73 -8.66
CA ASN A 63 -13.08 -5.60 -9.40
C ASN A 63 -14.22 -5.24 -8.45
N PHE A 64 -14.94 -4.17 -8.74
CA PHE A 64 -16.17 -3.84 -8.03
C PHE A 64 -17.10 -2.93 -8.83
N VAL A 65 -18.38 -2.97 -8.46
CA VAL A 65 -19.42 -2.08 -9.00
C VAL A 65 -20.27 -1.52 -7.86
N ALA A 66 -20.15 -0.20 -7.64
CA ALA A 66 -20.99 0.53 -6.70
C ALA A 66 -22.18 1.16 -7.43
N LYS A 67 -23.39 0.97 -6.91
CA LYS A 67 -24.63 1.52 -7.48
C LYS A 67 -25.32 2.45 -6.50
N ILE A 68 -25.99 3.49 -7.01
CA ILE A 68 -26.94 4.34 -6.27
C ILE A 68 -28.23 4.35 -7.07
N ILE A 69 -29.35 3.99 -6.43
CA ILE A 69 -30.69 3.94 -7.05
C ILE A 69 -30.65 3.20 -8.41
N GLY A 70 -29.97 2.02 -8.43
CA GLY A 70 -29.84 1.20 -9.64
C GLY A 70 -28.81 1.69 -10.66
N LEU A 71 -28.33 2.91 -10.59
CA LEU A 71 -27.35 3.48 -11.50
C LEU A 71 -25.92 3.21 -11.03
N ASN A 72 -25.01 2.93 -11.97
CA ASN A 72 -23.59 2.77 -11.65
C ASN A 72 -22.97 4.11 -11.21
N LEU A 73 -22.61 4.20 -9.93
CA LEU A 73 -21.86 5.31 -9.38
C LEU A 73 -20.38 5.21 -9.76
N LEU A 74 -19.80 4.02 -9.56
CA LEU A 74 -18.40 3.72 -9.79
C LEU A 74 -18.23 2.25 -10.11
N SER A 75 -17.60 1.95 -11.23
CA SER A 75 -17.13 0.62 -11.57
C SER A 75 -15.61 0.64 -11.76
N ILE A 76 -14.93 -0.33 -11.21
CA ILE A 76 -13.50 -0.54 -11.35
C ILE A 76 -13.26 -1.99 -11.77
N ASP A 77 -12.50 -2.14 -12.84
CA ASP A 77 -11.87 -3.38 -13.25
C ASP A 77 -10.38 -3.06 -13.49
N SER A 78 -9.52 -3.55 -12.61
CA SER A 78 -8.11 -3.16 -12.56
C SER A 78 -7.21 -4.35 -12.37
N SER A 79 -6.11 -4.34 -13.13
CA SER A 79 -4.97 -5.24 -12.91
C SER A 79 -3.68 -4.46 -12.78
N SER A 80 -2.78 -4.91 -11.90
CA SER A 80 -1.46 -4.31 -11.77
C SER A 80 -0.39 -5.31 -11.40
N THR A 81 0.87 -4.92 -11.64
CA THR A 81 2.06 -5.67 -11.24
C THR A 81 3.08 -4.70 -10.66
N GLU A 82 3.50 -4.98 -9.43
CA GLU A 82 4.63 -4.36 -8.75
C GLU A 82 5.82 -5.30 -8.80
N THR A 83 6.99 -4.81 -9.17
CA THR A 83 8.23 -5.58 -9.14
C THR A 83 9.21 -4.90 -8.21
N TYR A 84 9.66 -5.64 -7.22
CA TYR A 84 10.67 -5.21 -6.25
C TYR A 84 11.95 -6.00 -6.48
N LYS A 85 13.12 -5.34 -6.34
CA LYS A 85 14.43 -5.96 -6.32
C LYS A 85 15.11 -5.56 -5.02
N ASN A 86 15.61 -6.53 -4.26
CA ASN A 86 16.23 -6.29 -2.95
C ASN A 86 15.35 -5.41 -2.03
N GLY A 87 14.02 -5.65 -2.04
CA GLY A 87 13.05 -4.92 -1.24
C GLY A 87 12.69 -3.50 -1.72
N LYS A 88 13.21 -3.04 -2.85
CA LYS A 88 12.95 -1.73 -3.44
C LYS A 88 12.09 -1.86 -4.69
N LEU A 89 11.07 -1.01 -4.83
CA LEU A 89 10.23 -0.97 -6.03
C LEU A 89 11.09 -0.54 -7.23
N VAL A 90 11.12 -1.35 -8.29
CA VAL A 90 11.87 -1.06 -9.51
C VAL A 90 10.94 -0.83 -10.71
N LYS A 91 9.74 -1.40 -10.68
CA LYS A 91 8.76 -1.27 -11.75
C LYS A 91 7.35 -1.41 -11.21
N TYR A 92 6.44 -0.61 -11.76
CA TYR A 92 5.00 -0.76 -11.58
C TYR A 92 4.31 -0.62 -12.92
N LYS A 93 3.28 -1.43 -13.14
CA LYS A 93 2.43 -1.32 -14.31
C LYS A 93 1.00 -1.62 -13.94
N SER A 94 0.06 -0.78 -14.37
CA SER A 94 -1.37 -1.02 -14.20
C SER A 94 -2.18 -0.67 -15.43
N ARG A 95 -3.33 -1.35 -15.53
CA ARG A 95 -4.42 -1.00 -16.43
C ARG A 95 -5.72 -1.08 -15.65
N THR A 96 -6.54 -0.04 -15.77
CA THR A 96 -7.82 0.07 -15.06
C THR A 96 -8.90 0.54 -16.02
N ILE A 97 -10.05 -0.10 -16.00
CA ILE A 97 -11.27 0.40 -16.63
C ILE A 97 -12.12 1.00 -15.51
N GLN A 98 -12.24 2.32 -15.48
CA GLN A 98 -13.06 3.04 -14.52
C GLN A 98 -14.24 3.70 -15.25
N ASN A 99 -15.47 3.28 -14.98
CA ASN A 99 -16.67 3.82 -15.63
C ASN A 99 -16.50 3.88 -17.17
N LYS A 100 -16.08 2.78 -17.80
CA LYS A 100 -15.77 2.64 -19.24
C LYS A 100 -14.54 3.42 -19.75
N LYS A 101 -13.86 4.22 -18.90
CA LYS A 101 -12.65 4.94 -19.28
C LYS A 101 -11.41 4.13 -18.90
N THR A 102 -10.49 3.97 -19.83
CA THR A 102 -9.20 3.33 -19.54
C THR A 102 -8.27 4.31 -18.83
N LYS A 103 -7.70 3.85 -17.72
CA LYS A 103 -6.61 4.50 -17.00
C LYS A 103 -5.41 3.57 -16.96
N TYR A 104 -4.23 4.13 -16.80
CA TYR A 104 -3.00 3.36 -16.69
C TYR A 104 -1.96 4.11 -15.85
N ASN A 105 -1.01 3.36 -15.33
CA ASN A 105 0.19 3.87 -14.71
C ASN A 105 1.36 2.93 -15.03
N ASP A 106 2.39 3.46 -15.67
CA ASP A 106 3.65 2.79 -15.97
C ASP A 106 4.75 3.55 -15.24
N LEU A 107 5.44 2.87 -14.32
CA LEU A 107 6.50 3.44 -13.50
C LEU A 107 7.76 2.59 -13.64
N SER A 108 8.89 3.26 -13.79
CA SER A 108 10.21 2.66 -13.74
C SER A 108 11.15 3.48 -12.88
N VAL A 109 12.10 2.79 -12.23
CA VAL A 109 13.12 3.46 -11.43
C VAL A 109 14.25 4.00 -12.34
N ASN A 110 14.75 5.19 -12.00
CA ASN A 110 16.04 5.68 -12.45
C ASN A 110 17.01 5.58 -11.28
N GLU A 111 17.80 4.51 -11.24
CA GLU A 111 18.73 4.19 -10.15
C GLU A 111 19.78 5.30 -9.95
N LYS A 112 20.27 5.88 -11.05
CA LYS A 112 21.31 6.94 -11.01
C LYS A 112 20.83 8.17 -10.28
N ASN A 113 19.61 8.61 -10.54
CA ASN A 113 19.04 9.84 -10.00
C ASN A 113 18.19 9.60 -8.75
N LYS A 114 17.97 8.34 -8.36
CA LYS A 114 17.10 7.93 -7.24
C LYS A 114 15.70 8.55 -7.35
N ILE A 115 15.08 8.41 -8.51
CA ILE A 115 13.73 8.89 -8.81
C ILE A 115 12.94 7.82 -9.55
N PHE A 116 11.63 7.92 -9.51
CA PHE A 116 10.74 7.21 -10.41
C PHE A 116 10.38 8.06 -11.62
N ASN A 117 10.42 7.46 -12.81
CA ASN A 117 9.80 7.99 -14.02
C ASN A 117 8.39 7.42 -14.13
N ILE A 118 7.38 8.27 -14.25
CA ILE A 118 5.97 7.90 -14.30
C ILE A 118 5.40 8.29 -15.65
N LYS A 119 4.70 7.35 -16.30
CA LYS A 119 3.80 7.59 -17.43
C LYS A 119 2.43 7.10 -17.04
N GLY A 120 1.55 8.01 -16.66
CA GLY A 120 0.20 7.69 -16.22
C GLY A 120 -0.87 8.47 -16.97
N SER A 121 -2.10 7.97 -16.91
CA SER A 121 -3.24 8.62 -17.58
C SER A 121 -3.63 9.97 -16.98
N SER A 122 -3.23 10.27 -15.73
CA SER A 122 -3.49 11.55 -15.07
C SER A 122 -2.23 12.33 -14.70
N PHE A 123 -1.05 11.72 -14.84
CA PHE A 123 0.22 12.37 -14.54
C PHE A 123 1.36 11.64 -15.26
N SER A 124 2.22 12.42 -15.93
CA SER A 124 3.49 11.96 -16.46
C SER A 124 4.60 12.89 -15.96
N GLY A 125 5.65 12.34 -15.40
CA GLY A 125 6.73 13.10 -14.78
C GLY A 125 7.59 12.23 -13.86
N ILE A 126 8.15 12.84 -12.84
CA ILE A 126 9.03 12.19 -11.88
C ILE A 126 8.41 12.19 -10.48
N ALA A 127 8.76 11.18 -9.69
CA ALA A 127 8.47 11.13 -8.26
C ALA A 127 9.74 10.77 -7.48
N PRO A 128 9.86 11.22 -6.22
CA PRO A 128 10.99 10.83 -5.38
C PRO A 128 10.95 9.33 -5.06
N TYR A 129 12.13 8.75 -4.82
CA TYR A 129 12.32 7.31 -4.66
C TYR A 129 11.66 6.72 -3.39
N ASN A 130 11.31 7.55 -2.43
CA ASN A 130 10.57 7.17 -1.23
C ASN A 130 9.04 7.23 -1.41
N ALA A 131 8.54 7.61 -2.58
CA ALA A 131 7.11 7.52 -2.88
C ALA A 131 6.68 6.06 -3.00
N LEU A 132 5.46 5.74 -2.54
CA LEU A 132 4.91 4.39 -2.58
C LEU A 132 3.66 4.33 -3.49
N ILE A 133 3.43 3.15 -4.05
CA ILE A 133 2.15 2.86 -4.71
C ILE A 133 1.06 2.76 -3.64
N GLY A 134 -0.06 3.44 -3.84
CA GLY A 134 -1.18 3.50 -2.91
C GLY A 134 -2.02 2.21 -2.89
N ASN A 135 -1.41 1.09 -2.53
CA ASN A 135 -2.04 -0.23 -2.41
C ASN A 135 -2.14 -0.66 -0.95
N TRP A 136 -3.21 -1.40 -0.59
CA TRP A 136 -3.47 -1.79 0.78
C TRP A 136 -2.73 -3.05 1.26
N TRP A 137 -2.03 -3.74 0.39
CA TRP A 137 -1.23 -4.90 0.81
C TRP A 137 0.06 -4.48 1.54
N ASN A 138 0.63 -3.32 1.22
CA ASN A 138 1.91 -2.86 1.74
C ASN A 138 1.71 -1.88 2.91
N HIS A 139 2.00 -2.34 4.13
CA HIS A 139 1.83 -1.50 5.33
C HIS A 139 2.76 -0.28 5.38
N ASN A 140 3.84 -0.25 4.58
CA ASN A 140 4.72 0.92 4.50
C ASN A 140 3.99 2.20 4.02
N ILE A 141 2.79 2.05 3.43
CA ILE A 141 1.91 3.20 3.14
C ILE A 141 1.65 4.05 4.40
N LEU A 142 1.70 3.45 5.60
CA LEU A 142 1.54 4.14 6.88
C LEU A 142 2.79 4.95 7.29
N GLN A 143 3.89 4.84 6.57
CA GLN A 143 5.16 5.54 6.83
C GLN A 143 5.52 6.51 5.69
N SER A 144 4.75 6.54 4.61
CA SER A 144 5.03 7.38 3.44
C SER A 144 4.20 8.65 3.44
N GLU A 145 4.82 9.76 3.12
CA GLU A 145 4.13 11.04 2.90
C GLU A 145 3.67 11.22 1.45
N ILE A 146 4.24 10.45 0.51
CA ILE A 146 4.00 10.59 -0.93
C ILE A 146 3.49 9.30 -1.51
N ILE A 147 2.28 9.35 -2.07
CA ILE A 147 1.61 8.21 -2.66
C ILE A 147 1.41 8.44 -4.16
N ILE A 148 1.75 7.42 -4.93
CA ILE A 148 1.48 7.35 -6.36
C ILE A 148 0.18 6.58 -6.55
N SER A 149 -0.79 7.19 -7.20
CA SER A 149 -2.07 6.52 -7.53
C SER A 149 -1.83 5.26 -8.35
N PRO A 150 -2.30 4.08 -7.88
CA PRO A 150 -2.16 2.83 -8.62
C PRO A 150 -2.94 2.84 -9.94
N LEU A 151 -3.99 3.66 -10.04
CA LEU A 151 -4.86 3.68 -11.22
C LEU A 151 -4.35 4.58 -12.33
N SER A 152 -3.69 5.71 -12.00
CA SER A 152 -3.50 6.80 -12.97
C SER A 152 -2.15 7.51 -12.89
N GLY A 153 -1.29 7.13 -11.93
CA GLY A 153 0.04 7.70 -11.74
C GLY A 153 0.08 9.06 -11.02
N SER A 154 -1.08 9.67 -10.68
CA SER A 154 -1.08 10.96 -9.99
C SER A 154 -0.42 10.88 -8.62
N LEU A 155 0.34 11.91 -8.27
CA LEU A 155 0.96 12.04 -6.96
C LEU A 155 -0.05 12.60 -5.97
N LYS A 156 -0.07 12.04 -4.77
CA LYS A 156 -0.84 12.51 -3.64
C LYS A 156 0.05 12.60 -2.41
N PHE A 157 -0.21 13.59 -1.58
CA PHE A 157 0.48 13.78 -0.31
C PHE A 157 -0.44 13.42 0.83
N GLN A 158 0.09 12.77 1.85
CA GLN A 158 -0.69 12.35 3.01
C GLN A 158 0.04 12.62 4.32
N GLU A 159 -0.75 12.66 5.39
CA GLU A 159 -0.30 12.62 6.78
C GLU A 159 -0.90 11.39 7.43
N VAL A 160 -0.13 10.72 8.28
CA VAL A 160 -0.54 9.49 8.97
C VAL A 160 -0.48 9.72 10.47
N TYR A 161 -1.57 9.41 11.17
CA TYR A 161 -1.70 9.54 12.60
C TYR A 161 -2.02 8.19 13.21
N PHE A 162 -1.25 7.77 14.23
CA PHE A 162 -1.65 6.66 15.10
C PHE A 162 -2.82 7.12 15.97
N LEU A 163 -3.85 6.29 16.11
CA LEU A 163 -5.03 6.62 16.92
C LEU A 163 -5.07 5.80 18.21
N SER A 164 -5.02 4.46 18.09
CA SER A 164 -5.20 3.56 19.21
C SER A 164 -4.73 2.15 18.87
N ASN A 165 -4.48 1.35 19.91
CA ASN A 165 -4.49 -0.10 19.79
C ASN A 165 -5.89 -0.59 20.15
N GLU A 166 -6.44 -1.50 19.36
CA GLU A 166 -7.79 -2.02 19.56
C GLU A 166 -7.94 -3.45 19.03
N ILE A 167 -8.91 -4.17 19.57
CA ILE A 167 -9.25 -5.51 19.10
C ILE A 167 -10.16 -5.40 17.89
N LEU A 168 -9.76 -6.01 16.78
CA LEU A 168 -10.56 -6.11 15.56
C LEU A 168 -11.07 -7.55 15.41
N LYS A 169 -12.39 -7.71 15.33
CA LYS A 169 -13.02 -9.00 15.01
C LYS A 169 -13.41 -9.04 13.55
N ILE A 170 -12.88 -10.02 12.81
CA ILE A 170 -13.26 -10.32 11.43
C ILE A 170 -13.80 -11.74 11.42
N GLU A 171 -15.08 -11.92 11.14
CA GLU A 171 -15.79 -13.21 11.25
C GLU A 171 -15.58 -13.87 12.62
N LYS A 172 -14.91 -15.04 12.65
CA LYS A 172 -14.61 -15.80 13.90
C LYS A 172 -13.21 -15.52 14.44
N LYS A 173 -12.40 -14.70 13.76
CA LYS A 173 -11.01 -14.41 14.17
C LYS A 173 -10.93 -13.08 14.90
N ILE A 174 -10.07 -13.05 15.91
CA ILE A 174 -9.79 -11.88 16.74
C ILE A 174 -8.33 -11.47 16.49
N TYR A 175 -8.10 -10.18 16.30
CA TYR A 175 -6.80 -9.61 16.00
C TYR A 175 -6.50 -8.44 16.93
N ASP A 176 -5.28 -8.39 17.45
CA ASP A 176 -4.74 -7.20 18.10
C ASP A 176 -4.24 -6.25 17.00
N THR A 177 -4.80 -5.07 16.93
CA THR A 177 -4.51 -4.13 15.83
C THR A 177 -4.11 -2.77 16.34
N SER A 178 -3.22 -2.12 15.58
CA SER A 178 -3.00 -0.67 15.62
C SER A 178 -3.89 0.01 14.59
N ARG A 179 -4.64 0.99 15.04
CA ARG A 179 -5.48 1.82 14.17
C ARG A 179 -4.78 3.12 13.82
N PHE A 180 -4.75 3.44 12.53
CA PHE A 180 -4.19 4.66 11.99
C PHE A 180 -5.25 5.46 11.24
N LYS A 181 -5.05 6.77 11.17
CA LYS A 181 -5.78 7.69 10.30
C LYS A 181 -4.84 8.23 9.24
N ILE A 182 -5.19 8.05 7.97
CA ILE A 182 -4.51 8.68 6.84
C ILE A 182 -5.35 9.86 6.39
N VAL A 183 -4.74 11.03 6.26
CA VAL A 183 -5.38 12.26 5.78
C VAL A 183 -4.67 12.71 4.51
N MET A 184 -5.38 12.68 3.37
CA MET A 184 -4.83 13.20 2.11
C MET A 184 -4.77 14.71 2.15
N LYS A 185 -3.60 15.30 1.81
CA LYS A 185 -3.46 16.76 1.67
C LYS A 185 -4.28 17.22 0.48
N LYS A 186 -5.01 18.32 0.67
CA LYS A 186 -5.81 18.92 -0.41
C LYS A 186 -4.91 19.34 -1.57
N GLN A 187 -5.29 18.97 -2.78
CA GLN A 187 -4.84 19.63 -4.01
C GLN A 187 -5.83 20.75 -4.36
N LYS A 188 -5.41 21.70 -5.21
CA LYS A 188 -6.17 22.94 -5.50
C LYS A 188 -7.66 22.74 -5.82
N ASP A 189 -8.01 21.59 -6.43
CA ASP A 189 -9.37 21.29 -6.91
C ASP A 189 -10.18 20.37 -5.99
N ASP A 190 -9.62 19.93 -4.85
CA ASP A 190 -10.28 19.00 -3.95
C ASP A 190 -11.30 19.73 -3.06
N LYS A 191 -12.60 19.40 -3.20
CA LYS A 191 -13.68 19.98 -2.38
C LYS A 191 -13.62 19.54 -0.92
N LYS A 192 -13.16 18.31 -0.63
CA LYS A 192 -13.02 17.75 0.74
C LYS A 192 -11.71 16.98 0.88
N LYS A 193 -11.15 16.98 2.10
CA LYS A 193 -10.05 16.05 2.46
C LYS A 193 -10.58 14.63 2.40
N GLU A 194 -9.82 13.72 1.79
CA GLU A 194 -10.08 12.29 1.87
C GLU A 194 -9.36 11.75 3.11
N GLU A 195 -10.11 11.01 3.95
CA GLU A 195 -9.60 10.43 5.19
C GLU A 195 -9.88 8.93 5.18
N PHE A 196 -8.88 8.15 5.60
CA PHE A 196 -8.98 6.69 5.71
C PHE A 196 -8.63 6.26 7.13
N ASN A 197 -9.39 5.31 7.67
CA ASN A 197 -8.98 4.58 8.86
C ASN A 197 -8.40 3.24 8.42
N VAL A 198 -7.27 2.85 8.98
CA VAL A 198 -6.51 1.64 8.62
C VAL A 198 -6.21 0.85 9.87
N TRP A 199 -6.52 -0.44 9.86
CA TRP A 199 -6.22 -1.38 10.94
C TRP A 199 -5.10 -2.32 10.50
N LEU A 200 -3.99 -2.24 11.21
CA LEU A 200 -2.78 -3.04 11.00
C LEU A 200 -2.71 -4.13 12.06
N ASP A 201 -2.63 -5.39 11.67
CA ASP A 201 -2.38 -6.49 12.61
C ASP A 201 -0.99 -6.37 13.24
N GLU A 202 -0.92 -6.36 14.57
CA GLU A 202 0.33 -6.20 15.31
C GLU A 202 1.31 -7.34 15.06
N LYS A 203 0.80 -8.55 14.88
CA LYS A 203 1.60 -9.76 14.74
C LYS A 203 2.13 -9.95 13.32
N SER A 204 1.27 -9.85 12.33
CA SER A 204 1.63 -10.14 10.93
C SER A 204 2.04 -8.91 10.14
N LYS A 205 1.79 -7.71 10.67
CA LYS A 205 1.97 -6.43 9.98
C LYS A 205 1.22 -6.36 8.63
N ILE A 206 0.06 -7.02 8.57
CA ILE A 206 -0.85 -6.96 7.42
C ILE A 206 -1.95 -5.95 7.72
N ILE A 207 -2.30 -5.13 6.75
CA ILE A 207 -3.49 -4.27 6.82
C ILE A 207 -4.72 -5.17 6.69
N LEU A 208 -5.51 -5.26 7.77
CA LEU A 208 -6.68 -6.13 7.82
C LEU A 208 -7.96 -5.42 7.39
N LYS A 209 -8.04 -4.11 7.64
CA LYS A 209 -9.21 -3.32 7.30
C LYS A 209 -8.80 -1.90 6.93
N VAL A 210 -9.50 -1.35 5.94
CA VAL A 210 -9.46 0.07 5.60
C VAL A 210 -10.89 0.56 5.48
N SER A 211 -11.20 1.72 6.05
CA SER A 211 -12.52 2.34 5.87
C SER A 211 -12.41 3.82 5.54
N TYR A 212 -13.37 4.31 4.76
CA TYR A 212 -13.52 5.73 4.45
C TYR A 212 -14.95 6.06 4.06
N SER A 213 -15.32 7.34 4.12
CA SER A 213 -16.66 7.83 3.77
C SER A 213 -16.59 8.79 2.58
N LYS A 214 -17.15 8.36 1.45
CA LYS A 214 -17.29 9.17 0.24
C LYS A 214 -18.50 8.67 -0.54
N LEU A 215 -19.59 9.43 -0.54
CA LEU A 215 -20.87 9.00 -1.13
C LEU A 215 -21.33 7.62 -0.61
N GLY A 216 -21.21 7.40 0.69
CA GLY A 216 -21.45 6.15 1.40
C GLY A 216 -20.22 5.71 2.18
N ASN A 217 -20.38 4.68 3.01
CA ASN A 217 -19.30 4.10 3.81
C ASN A 217 -18.67 2.95 3.05
N TRP A 218 -17.36 3.02 2.86
CA TRP A 218 -16.57 2.02 2.14
C TRP A 218 -15.66 1.29 3.10
N GLU A 219 -15.51 0.01 2.87
CA GLU A 219 -14.60 -0.83 3.63
C GLU A 219 -13.89 -1.82 2.70
N TYR A 220 -12.59 -1.98 2.91
CA TYR A 220 -11.80 -3.11 2.44
C TYR A 220 -11.51 -3.97 3.65
N ILE A 221 -11.92 -5.22 3.65
CA ILE A 221 -11.74 -6.13 4.80
C ILE A 221 -11.09 -7.41 4.31
N VAL A 222 -10.02 -7.84 4.97
CA VAL A 222 -9.36 -9.11 4.66
C VAL A 222 -10.35 -10.24 4.81
N LYS A 223 -10.54 -10.99 3.71
CA LYS A 223 -11.31 -12.22 3.65
C LYS A 223 -10.43 -13.44 3.86
N ASN A 224 -9.28 -13.48 3.17
CA ASN A 224 -8.37 -14.61 3.25
C ASN A 224 -6.90 -14.18 3.10
N ILE A 225 -6.03 -14.89 3.81
CA ILE A 225 -4.58 -14.79 3.69
C ILE A 225 -4.06 -16.21 3.51
N GLU A 226 -3.53 -16.52 2.31
CA GLU A 226 -2.86 -17.77 2.04
C GLU A 226 -1.35 -17.62 2.28
N LYS A 227 -0.75 -18.65 2.86
CA LYS A 227 0.71 -18.72 3.06
C LYS A 227 1.28 -19.80 2.17
N PHE A 228 2.56 -19.66 1.82
CA PHE A 228 3.32 -20.79 1.27
C PHE A 228 3.52 -21.84 2.38
N ASN A 229 3.49 -23.09 2.00
CA ASN A 229 3.81 -24.24 2.87
C ASN A 229 5.31 -24.27 3.17
#